data_deb1248e7dbfaefc819d636b835ce6b1
#
_entry.id   deb1248e7dbfaefc819d636b835ce6b1
#
_cell.length_a   1.000
_cell.length_b   1.000
_cell.length_c   1.000
_cell.angle_alpha   90.00
_cell.angle_beta   90.00
_cell.angle_gamma   90.00
#
_symmetry.space_group_name_H-M   'P 1'
#
loop_
_entity.id
_entity.type
_entity.pdbx_description
1 polymer ?
#
loop_
_entity_poly.entity_id
_entity_poly.type
_entity_poly.pdbx_seq_one_letter_code
_entity_poly.pdbx_strand_id
1 'polypeptide(L)'
;PTRRSSDLAQKLHGIPQAISGGVCPFPTVDAACEAVIATIQMGVPVARIELINTLGMKSLNSYSRLDYPESPCLFLEFHGSETGVREQAETFGEIAEDLGGGPFLWTSVEEERQKLWKARHDAYWAGLSLRPGAKGLSTDVCVPISRLAECIAATEADIESMGLVAPIVGHVGDGNFHVLVLMDMDDPAEVARAEEFVSRLNMRAIAMEGTCTGEHGIGQGKMRFLEHELGPAVDYMRAIKAA
;
A
#
# COMPACT_ATOMS: atom_id res chain seq x y z
N PRO A 1 8.73 -31.52 10.97
CA PRO A 1 8.44 -32.10 9.66
C PRO A 1 8.78 -31.10 8.58
N THR A 2 9.77 -31.43 7.76
CA THR A 2 10.13 -30.66 6.58
C THR A 2 8.98 -30.80 5.58
N ARG A 3 8.30 -29.70 5.22
CA ARG A 3 7.35 -29.69 4.11
C ARG A 3 8.09 -30.14 2.86
N ARG A 4 7.62 -31.19 2.23
CA ARG A 4 8.16 -31.65 0.95
C ARG A 4 7.68 -30.70 -0.14
N SER A 5 8.57 -30.28 -1.03
CA SER A 5 8.23 -29.43 -2.19
C SER A 5 7.16 -30.06 -3.10
N SER A 6 6.96 -31.37 -3.04
CA SER A 6 5.93 -32.11 -3.75
C SER A 6 4.48 -31.86 -3.28
N ASP A 7 4.31 -31.21 -2.10
CA ASP A 7 2.98 -30.92 -1.54
C ASP A 7 2.43 -29.56 -2.00
N LEU A 8 3.18 -28.82 -2.84
CA LEU A 8 2.80 -27.53 -3.38
C LEU A 8 2.25 -27.69 -4.80
N ALA A 9 0.99 -27.30 -5.01
CA ALA A 9 0.39 -27.10 -6.32
C ALA A 9 0.37 -25.60 -6.64
N GLN A 10 0.96 -25.22 -7.76
CA GLN A 10 0.96 -23.84 -8.25
C GLN A 10 0.24 -23.74 -9.59
N LYS A 11 -0.67 -22.76 -9.70
CA LYS A 11 -1.27 -22.42 -10.98
C LYS A 11 -0.31 -21.51 -11.74
N LEU A 12 0.13 -21.95 -12.91
CA LEU A 12 0.97 -21.15 -13.80
C LEU A 12 0.09 -20.42 -14.81
N HIS A 13 0.49 -19.20 -15.13
CA HIS A 13 -0.11 -18.37 -16.16
C HIS A 13 0.93 -18.09 -17.25
N GLY A 14 0.46 -17.80 -18.47
CA GLY A 14 1.34 -17.38 -19.56
C GLY A 14 2.01 -16.04 -19.25
N ILE A 15 3.20 -15.84 -19.81
CA ILE A 15 3.87 -14.53 -19.77
C ILE A 15 3.06 -13.57 -20.65
N PRO A 16 2.72 -12.36 -20.19
CA PRO A 16 1.98 -11.39 -21.01
C PRO A 16 2.80 -10.99 -22.24
N GLN A 17 2.12 -10.77 -23.36
CA GLN A 17 2.74 -10.36 -24.61
C GLN A 17 3.32 -8.95 -24.50
N ALA A 18 2.61 -8.05 -23.78
CA ALA A 18 3.01 -6.70 -23.51
C ALA A 18 2.76 -6.34 -22.05
N ILE A 19 3.56 -5.42 -21.55
CA ILE A 19 3.44 -4.82 -20.24
C ILE A 19 3.59 -3.32 -20.40
N SER A 20 2.69 -2.53 -19.80
CA SER A 20 2.86 -1.09 -19.65
C SER A 20 2.83 -0.71 -18.17
N GLY A 21 3.55 0.32 -17.80
CA GLY A 21 3.57 0.86 -16.44
C GLY A 21 3.64 2.38 -16.46
N GLY A 22 3.08 3.01 -15.44
CA GLY A 22 3.05 4.46 -15.38
C GLY A 22 2.82 5.01 -13.98
N VAL A 23 2.90 6.33 -13.88
CA VAL A 23 2.64 7.10 -12.67
C VAL A 23 1.61 8.17 -12.95
N CYS A 24 0.67 8.34 -12.03
CA CYS A 24 -0.38 9.34 -12.09
C CYS A 24 -0.43 10.12 -10.78
N PRO A 25 -0.17 11.44 -10.79
CA PRO A 25 -0.34 12.30 -9.63
C PRO A 25 -1.79 12.67 -9.41
N PHE A 26 -2.16 12.89 -8.14
CA PHE A 26 -3.49 13.34 -7.73
C PHE A 26 -3.40 14.55 -6.79
N PRO A 27 -4.47 15.37 -6.72
CA PRO A 27 -4.49 16.51 -5.81
C PRO A 27 -4.56 16.10 -4.33
N THR A 28 -5.20 14.95 -4.05
CA THR A 28 -5.38 14.41 -2.69
C THR A 28 -5.26 12.90 -2.69
N VAL A 29 -4.98 12.31 -1.53
CA VAL A 29 -5.02 10.85 -1.34
C VAL A 29 -6.43 10.30 -1.56
N ASP A 30 -7.44 11.05 -1.16
CA ASP A 30 -8.85 10.68 -1.36
C ASP A 30 -9.17 10.50 -2.86
N ALA A 31 -8.81 11.48 -3.70
CA ALA A 31 -8.98 11.40 -5.14
C ALA A 31 -8.22 10.20 -5.76
N ALA A 32 -7.01 9.92 -5.28
CA ALA A 32 -6.26 8.74 -5.71
C ALA A 32 -6.97 7.43 -5.33
N CYS A 33 -7.51 7.33 -4.12
CA CYS A 33 -8.26 6.15 -3.68
C CYS A 33 -9.57 5.97 -4.43
N GLU A 34 -10.30 7.06 -4.72
CA GLU A 34 -11.50 7.01 -5.57
C GLU A 34 -11.15 6.53 -6.99
N ALA A 35 -10.00 6.92 -7.54
CA ALA A 35 -9.54 6.41 -8.83
C ALA A 35 -9.26 4.90 -8.79
N VAL A 36 -8.70 4.39 -7.69
CA VAL A 36 -8.53 2.95 -7.48
C VAL A 36 -9.88 2.24 -7.45
N ILE A 37 -10.83 2.74 -6.66
CA ILE A 37 -12.17 2.18 -6.53
C ILE A 37 -12.86 2.14 -7.90
N ALA A 38 -12.87 3.25 -8.63
CA ALA A 38 -13.48 3.34 -9.95
C ALA A 38 -12.83 2.37 -10.95
N THR A 39 -11.48 2.29 -10.96
CA THR A 39 -10.74 1.39 -11.84
C THR A 39 -11.13 -0.07 -11.62
N ILE A 40 -11.21 -0.50 -10.37
CA ILE A 40 -11.62 -1.88 -10.02
C ILE A 40 -13.09 -2.13 -10.34
N GLN A 41 -13.98 -1.17 -10.04
CA GLN A 41 -15.43 -1.29 -10.31
C GLN A 41 -15.74 -1.33 -11.81
N MET A 42 -15.00 -0.62 -12.64
CA MET A 42 -15.11 -0.65 -14.09
C MET A 42 -14.52 -1.94 -14.70
N GLY A 43 -13.87 -2.78 -13.89
CA GLY A 43 -13.30 -4.06 -14.34
C GLY A 43 -12.03 -3.90 -15.17
N VAL A 44 -11.29 -2.80 -15.03
CA VAL A 44 -9.98 -2.65 -15.67
C VAL A 44 -9.02 -3.67 -15.06
N PRO A 45 -8.44 -4.59 -15.85
CA PRO A 45 -7.61 -5.68 -15.33
C PRO A 45 -6.19 -5.19 -14.99
N VAL A 46 -6.07 -4.45 -13.88
CA VAL A 46 -4.80 -3.91 -13.40
C VAL A 46 -3.94 -5.05 -12.86
N ALA A 47 -2.69 -5.13 -13.28
CA ALA A 47 -1.73 -6.09 -12.72
C ALA A 47 -1.16 -5.63 -11.38
N ARG A 48 -0.94 -4.32 -11.22
CA ARG A 48 -0.54 -3.67 -9.96
C ARG A 48 -1.10 -2.26 -9.92
N ILE A 49 -1.52 -1.84 -8.73
CA ILE A 49 -1.86 -0.45 -8.44
C ILE A 49 -1.41 -0.10 -7.02
N GLU A 50 -0.51 0.84 -6.93
CA GLU A 50 0.26 1.18 -5.73
C GLU A 50 0.11 2.65 -5.42
N LEU A 51 -0.13 3.00 -4.17
CA LEU A 51 -0.21 4.38 -3.71
C LEU A 51 1.07 4.78 -2.99
N ILE A 52 1.53 6.00 -3.22
CA ILE A 52 2.50 6.71 -2.37
C ILE A 52 1.92 8.09 -2.06
N ASN A 53 1.82 8.45 -0.77
CA ASN A 53 1.31 9.76 -0.37
C ASN A 53 2.35 10.88 -0.58
N THR A 54 1.95 12.13 -0.37
CA THR A 54 2.81 13.32 -0.58
C THR A 54 4.16 13.22 0.14
N LEU A 55 4.16 12.81 1.42
CA LEU A 55 5.41 12.69 2.19
C LEU A 55 6.31 11.57 1.64
N GLY A 56 5.70 10.46 1.22
CA GLY A 56 6.40 9.37 0.55
C GLY A 56 7.01 9.81 -0.78
N MET A 57 6.28 10.57 -1.61
CA MET A 57 6.80 11.09 -2.89
C MET A 57 7.98 12.06 -2.69
N LYS A 58 7.90 12.97 -1.70
CA LYS A 58 9.03 13.84 -1.34
C LYS A 58 10.27 13.06 -0.95
N SER A 59 10.10 12.05 -0.11
CA SER A 59 11.20 11.20 0.31
C SER A 59 11.79 10.43 -0.86
N LEU A 60 10.96 9.90 -1.76
CA LEU A 60 11.37 9.15 -2.92
C LEU A 60 12.17 10.00 -3.90
N ASN A 61 11.70 11.21 -4.21
CA ASN A 61 12.42 12.15 -5.07
C ASN A 61 13.80 12.46 -4.52
N SER A 62 13.88 12.78 -3.22
CA SER A 62 15.14 13.09 -2.56
C SER A 62 16.12 11.91 -2.56
N TYR A 63 15.64 10.71 -2.20
CA TYR A 63 16.46 9.51 -2.07
C TYR A 63 16.95 8.98 -3.42
N SER A 64 16.05 8.90 -4.40
CA SER A 64 16.31 8.30 -5.70
C SER A 64 16.70 9.33 -6.78
N ARG A 65 16.79 10.63 -6.43
CA ARG A 65 17.10 11.75 -7.33
C ARG A 65 16.14 11.79 -8.54
N LEU A 66 14.86 11.73 -8.24
CA LEU A 66 13.77 11.78 -9.20
C LEU A 66 13.09 13.15 -9.15
N ASP A 67 12.25 13.42 -10.12
CA ASP A 67 11.50 14.69 -10.26
C ASP A 67 10.01 14.38 -10.54
N TYR A 68 9.42 13.49 -9.75
CA TYR A 68 7.98 13.27 -9.78
C TYR A 68 7.24 14.38 -9.05
N PRO A 69 5.96 14.65 -9.40
CA PRO A 69 5.13 15.56 -8.61
C PRO A 69 5.10 15.20 -7.12
N GLU A 70 5.33 16.20 -6.27
CA GLU A 70 5.27 16.04 -4.81
C GLU A 70 3.83 16.09 -4.31
N SER A 71 3.01 15.19 -4.82
CA SER A 71 1.61 14.97 -4.48
C SER A 71 1.35 13.47 -4.34
N PRO A 72 0.19 13.02 -3.85
CA PRO A 72 -0.13 11.60 -3.87
C PRO A 72 -0.06 11.05 -5.29
N CYS A 73 0.61 9.92 -5.47
CA CYS A 73 0.76 9.29 -6.78
C CYS A 73 0.30 7.84 -6.75
N LEU A 74 -0.35 7.42 -7.83
CA LEU A 74 -0.57 6.01 -8.14
C LEU A 74 0.47 5.53 -9.14
N PHE A 75 1.07 4.37 -8.85
CA PHE A 75 1.95 3.62 -9.75
C PHE A 75 1.17 2.41 -10.24
N LEU A 76 1.05 2.27 -11.56
CA LEU A 76 0.24 1.22 -12.17
C LEU A 76 1.05 0.37 -13.14
N GLU A 77 0.62 -0.89 -13.28
CA GLU A 77 1.11 -1.79 -14.32
C GLU A 77 -0.06 -2.56 -14.92
N PHE A 78 -0.07 -2.67 -16.24
CA PHE A 78 -1.06 -3.40 -17.03
C PHE A 78 -0.38 -4.51 -17.82
N HIS A 79 -1.04 -5.66 -17.90
CA HIS A 79 -0.57 -6.83 -18.64
C HIS A 79 -1.58 -7.24 -19.70
N GLY A 80 -1.11 -7.65 -20.88
CA GLY A 80 -1.99 -8.13 -21.95
C GLY A 80 -1.34 -8.20 -23.32
N SER A 81 -2.13 -7.96 -24.37
CA SER A 81 -1.65 -7.68 -25.72
C SER A 81 -1.20 -6.22 -25.84
N GLU A 82 -0.46 -5.88 -26.89
CA GLU A 82 -0.04 -4.49 -27.14
C GLU A 82 -1.22 -3.50 -27.20
N THR A 83 -2.32 -3.90 -27.87
CA THR A 83 -3.55 -3.10 -27.93
C THR A 83 -4.22 -3.05 -26.55
N GLY A 84 -4.32 -4.18 -25.84
CA GLY A 84 -4.98 -4.26 -24.55
C GLY A 84 -4.33 -3.42 -23.48
N VAL A 85 -3.00 -3.41 -23.37
CA VAL A 85 -2.31 -2.57 -22.37
C VAL A 85 -2.45 -1.07 -22.66
N ARG A 86 -2.60 -0.69 -23.93
CA ARG A 86 -2.87 0.70 -24.34
C ARG A 86 -4.29 1.09 -23.92
N GLU A 87 -5.30 0.30 -24.29
CA GLU A 87 -6.70 0.55 -23.93
C GLU A 87 -6.89 0.65 -22.42
N GLN A 88 -6.24 -0.23 -21.65
CA GLN A 88 -6.28 -0.17 -20.19
C GLN A 88 -5.66 1.11 -19.64
N ALA A 89 -4.51 1.52 -20.19
CA ALA A 89 -3.83 2.75 -19.77
C ALA A 89 -4.64 4.01 -20.13
N GLU A 90 -5.26 4.04 -21.31
CA GLU A 90 -6.13 5.14 -21.74
C GLU A 90 -7.38 5.22 -20.86
N THR A 91 -8.06 4.08 -20.61
CA THR A 91 -9.24 4.04 -19.73
C THR A 91 -8.90 4.50 -18.31
N PHE A 92 -7.77 4.07 -17.74
CA PHE A 92 -7.33 4.58 -16.45
C PHE A 92 -7.04 6.08 -16.49
N GLY A 93 -6.43 6.57 -17.58
CA GLY A 93 -6.15 7.99 -17.77
C GLY A 93 -7.42 8.85 -17.74
N GLU A 94 -8.50 8.40 -18.39
CA GLU A 94 -9.81 9.06 -18.35
C GLU A 94 -10.41 9.06 -16.92
N ILE A 95 -10.36 7.92 -16.21
CA ILE A 95 -10.81 7.84 -14.82
C ILE A 95 -10.03 8.83 -13.93
N ALA A 96 -8.71 8.90 -14.12
CA ALA A 96 -7.85 9.77 -13.33
C ALA A 96 -8.17 11.26 -13.60
N GLU A 97 -8.38 11.64 -14.85
CA GLU A 97 -8.72 13.01 -15.25
C GLU A 97 -10.07 13.46 -14.67
N ASP A 98 -11.07 12.60 -14.68
CA ASP A 98 -12.41 12.86 -14.09
C ASP A 98 -12.32 13.13 -12.57
N LEU A 99 -11.30 12.60 -11.91
CA LEU A 99 -11.04 12.77 -10.47
C LEU A 99 -9.95 13.83 -10.19
N GLY A 100 -9.57 14.61 -11.20
CA GLY A 100 -8.60 15.70 -11.08
C GLY A 100 -7.14 15.26 -11.01
N GLY A 101 -6.87 13.99 -11.31
CA GLY A 101 -5.51 13.44 -11.43
C GLY A 101 -4.88 13.68 -12.79
N GLY A 102 -3.63 13.31 -12.93
CA GLY A 102 -2.93 13.34 -14.20
C GLY A 102 -1.92 14.48 -14.36
N PRO A 103 -1.24 14.53 -15.51
CA PRO A 103 -1.35 13.55 -16.60
C PRO A 103 -0.87 12.15 -16.18
N PHE A 104 -1.54 11.10 -16.66
CA PHE A 104 -1.04 9.73 -16.50
C PHE A 104 0.10 9.49 -17.48
N LEU A 105 1.31 9.45 -16.98
CA LEU A 105 2.52 9.19 -17.75
C LEU A 105 2.84 7.69 -17.72
N TRP A 106 2.68 7.01 -18.84
CA TRP A 106 2.90 5.58 -18.95
C TRP A 106 3.79 5.21 -20.14
N THR A 107 4.43 4.05 -20.06
CA THR A 107 5.36 3.53 -21.06
C THR A 107 5.29 2.00 -21.15
N SER A 108 5.58 1.47 -22.34
CA SER A 108 5.83 0.03 -22.54
C SER A 108 7.33 -0.29 -22.62
N VAL A 109 8.19 0.72 -22.57
CA VAL A 109 9.65 0.54 -22.63
C VAL A 109 10.13 -0.08 -21.32
N GLU A 110 10.79 -1.23 -21.41
CA GLU A 110 11.18 -2.03 -20.25
C GLU A 110 12.09 -1.28 -19.30
N GLU A 111 13.10 -0.57 -19.80
CA GLU A 111 14.06 0.17 -18.98
C GLU A 111 13.39 1.29 -18.18
N GLU A 112 12.40 1.96 -18.76
CA GLU A 112 11.63 3.01 -18.08
C GLU A 112 10.73 2.41 -16.99
N ARG A 113 10.04 1.30 -17.29
CA ARG A 113 9.24 0.57 -16.31
C ARG A 113 10.10 0.05 -15.15
N GLN A 114 11.29 -0.48 -15.43
CA GLN A 114 12.21 -0.94 -14.39
C GLN A 114 12.66 0.21 -13.48
N LYS A 115 12.92 1.41 -14.02
CA LYS A 115 13.24 2.60 -13.21
C LYS A 115 12.06 3.01 -12.32
N LEU A 116 10.84 3.00 -12.87
CA LEU A 116 9.61 3.31 -12.15
C LEU A 116 9.42 2.35 -10.97
N TRP A 117 9.50 1.04 -11.20
CA TRP A 117 9.32 0.03 -10.15
C TRP A 117 10.49 0.00 -9.17
N LYS A 118 11.70 0.27 -9.62
CA LYS A 118 12.84 0.45 -8.70
C LYS A 118 12.57 1.57 -7.72
N ALA A 119 12.09 2.71 -8.19
CA ALA A 119 11.70 3.83 -7.33
C ALA A 119 10.68 3.39 -6.29
N ARG A 120 9.60 2.70 -6.71
CA ARG A 120 8.57 2.20 -5.78
C ARG A 120 9.16 1.21 -4.75
N HIS A 121 10.06 0.33 -5.15
CA HIS A 121 10.72 -0.60 -4.22
C HIS A 121 11.63 0.12 -3.21
N ASP A 122 12.23 1.23 -3.59
CA ASP A 122 13.09 2.03 -2.71
C ASP A 122 12.27 2.84 -1.66
N ALA A 123 10.92 2.87 -1.73
CA ALA A 123 10.07 3.70 -0.88
C ALA A 123 10.28 3.50 0.63
N TYR A 124 10.57 2.28 1.08
CA TYR A 124 10.90 2.01 2.48
C TYR A 124 12.19 2.73 2.91
N TRP A 125 13.26 2.61 2.12
CA TRP A 125 14.55 3.24 2.40
C TRP A 125 14.48 4.75 2.26
N ALA A 126 13.74 5.22 1.28
CA ALA A 126 13.43 6.64 1.10
C ALA A 126 12.69 7.19 2.33
N GLY A 127 11.68 6.49 2.81
CA GLY A 127 10.97 6.85 4.03
C GLY A 127 11.88 6.93 5.25
N LEU A 128 12.76 5.93 5.47
CA LEU A 128 13.73 5.97 6.56
C LEU A 128 14.68 7.17 6.48
N SER A 129 15.03 7.62 5.27
CA SER A 129 15.93 8.76 5.07
C SER A 129 15.35 10.11 5.53
N LEU A 130 14.02 10.19 5.72
CA LEU A 130 13.35 11.41 6.24
C LEU A 130 13.84 11.81 7.65
N ARG A 131 14.27 10.82 8.44
CA ARG A 131 14.78 11.05 9.80
C ARG A 131 15.97 10.14 10.08
N PRO A 132 17.20 10.57 9.77
CA PRO A 132 18.40 9.79 10.05
C PRO A 132 18.51 9.40 11.53
N GLY A 133 18.80 8.13 11.81
CA GLY A 133 18.89 7.59 13.18
C GLY A 133 17.58 7.07 13.76
N ALA A 134 16.42 7.43 13.19
CA ALA A 134 15.14 6.89 13.64
C ALA A 134 14.97 5.41 13.25
N LYS A 135 14.16 4.70 14.02
CA LYS A 135 13.63 3.39 13.66
C LYS A 135 12.33 3.54 12.89
N GLY A 136 12.13 2.72 11.88
CA GLY A 136 10.87 2.63 11.15
C GLY A 136 10.02 1.47 11.66
N LEU A 137 8.80 1.76 12.08
CA LEU A 137 7.77 0.77 12.38
C LEU A 137 6.80 0.73 11.20
N SER A 138 6.84 -0.35 10.41
CA SER A 138 5.91 -0.56 9.30
C SER A 138 4.63 -1.19 9.81
N THR A 139 3.51 -0.55 9.51
CA THR A 139 2.17 -1.13 9.73
C THR A 139 1.77 -1.99 8.53
N ASP A 140 0.64 -2.69 8.66
CA ASP A 140 0.11 -3.55 7.60
C ASP A 140 -1.35 -3.84 7.90
N VAL A 141 -2.24 -3.10 7.28
CA VAL A 141 -3.69 -3.31 7.38
C VAL A 141 -4.28 -3.47 6.00
N CYS A 142 -5.40 -4.19 5.93
CA CYS A 142 -6.18 -4.30 4.71
C CYS A 142 -7.64 -4.05 5.03
N VAL A 143 -8.30 -3.25 4.19
CA VAL A 143 -9.73 -2.94 4.31
C VAL A 143 -10.43 -3.25 2.98
N PRO A 144 -11.76 -3.48 2.98
CA PRO A 144 -12.51 -3.53 1.73
C PRO A 144 -12.20 -2.30 0.87
N ILE A 145 -12.00 -2.49 -0.44
CA ILE A 145 -11.60 -1.41 -1.36
C ILE A 145 -12.57 -0.23 -1.26
N SER A 146 -13.87 -0.47 -1.09
CA SER A 146 -14.90 0.56 -0.89
C SER A 146 -14.72 1.42 0.39
N ARG A 147 -13.88 0.98 1.35
CA ARG A 147 -13.58 1.69 2.59
C ARG A 147 -12.16 2.29 2.60
N LEU A 148 -11.42 2.10 1.50
CA LEU A 148 -10.01 2.47 1.44
C LEU A 148 -9.79 3.98 1.63
N ALA A 149 -10.51 4.82 0.87
CA ALA A 149 -10.42 6.27 0.96
C ALA A 149 -10.66 6.76 2.40
N GLU A 150 -11.77 6.33 3.02
CA GLU A 150 -12.12 6.66 4.39
C GLU A 150 -11.04 6.23 5.40
N CYS A 151 -10.51 5.01 5.23
CA CYS A 151 -9.49 4.49 6.14
C CYS A 151 -8.18 5.29 6.05
N ILE A 152 -7.73 5.60 4.84
CA ILE A 152 -6.48 6.34 4.65
C ILE A 152 -6.64 7.80 5.09
N ALA A 153 -7.76 8.47 4.79
CA ALA A 153 -8.02 9.83 5.25
C ALA A 153 -8.00 9.94 6.79
N ALA A 154 -8.68 9.02 7.48
CA ALA A 154 -8.64 8.97 8.94
C ALA A 154 -7.24 8.63 9.49
N THR A 155 -6.43 7.89 8.73
CA THR A 155 -5.05 7.59 9.10
C THR A 155 -4.14 8.81 8.94
N GLU A 156 -4.29 9.59 7.87
CA GLU A 156 -3.56 10.87 7.71
C GLU A 156 -3.93 11.87 8.80
N ALA A 157 -5.21 11.95 9.18
CA ALA A 157 -5.66 12.80 10.29
C ALA A 157 -5.00 12.39 11.64
N ASP A 158 -4.89 11.10 11.92
CA ASP A 158 -4.16 10.62 13.11
C ASP A 158 -2.66 10.96 13.03
N ILE A 159 -2.02 10.77 11.90
CA ILE A 159 -0.61 11.11 11.69
C ILE A 159 -0.37 12.59 12.01
N GLU A 160 -1.21 13.48 11.45
CA GLU A 160 -1.13 14.93 11.67
C GLU A 160 -1.37 15.29 13.14
N SER A 161 -2.48 14.80 13.72
CA SER A 161 -2.87 15.15 15.11
C SER A 161 -1.87 14.65 16.16
N MET A 162 -1.19 13.55 15.89
CA MET A 162 -0.18 12.96 16.77
C MET A 162 1.24 13.48 16.48
N GLY A 163 1.42 14.32 15.45
CA GLY A 163 2.72 14.88 15.06
C GLY A 163 3.73 13.83 14.61
N LEU A 164 3.29 12.81 13.91
CA LEU A 164 4.14 11.71 13.46
C LEU A 164 4.80 12.02 12.11
N VAL A 165 6.03 11.55 11.92
CA VAL A 165 6.67 11.49 10.60
C VAL A 165 6.42 10.10 10.05
N ALA A 166 5.44 9.97 9.15
CA ALA A 166 4.92 8.67 8.77
C ALA A 166 4.40 8.65 7.31
N PRO A 167 5.28 8.39 6.31
CA PRO A 167 4.84 8.22 4.93
C PRO A 167 3.94 7.00 4.77
N ILE A 168 2.97 7.09 3.85
CA ILE A 168 2.05 6.03 3.49
C ILE A 168 2.42 5.47 2.12
N VAL A 169 2.41 4.15 2.02
CA VAL A 169 2.60 3.41 0.79
C VAL A 169 1.70 2.17 0.82
N GLY A 170 1.12 1.76 -0.31
CA GLY A 170 0.22 0.62 -0.24
C GLY A 170 -0.07 -0.08 -1.55
N HIS A 171 -0.41 -1.35 -1.43
CA HIS A 171 -0.97 -2.22 -2.47
C HIS A 171 -2.49 -1.97 -2.56
N VAL A 172 -2.84 -0.76 -3.00
CA VAL A 172 -4.21 -0.25 -2.86
C VAL A 172 -5.23 -0.96 -3.76
N GLY A 173 -4.76 -1.66 -4.80
CA GLY A 173 -5.60 -2.54 -5.60
C GLY A 173 -6.23 -3.70 -4.82
N ASP A 174 -5.60 -4.10 -3.73
CA ASP A 174 -6.07 -5.14 -2.82
C ASP A 174 -6.66 -4.58 -1.50
N GLY A 175 -6.69 -3.25 -1.36
CA GLY A 175 -7.12 -2.58 -0.12
C GLY A 175 -6.08 -2.60 0.99
N ASN A 176 -4.85 -3.06 0.71
CA ASN A 176 -3.74 -3.13 1.67
C ASN A 176 -2.89 -1.86 1.61
N PHE A 177 -2.51 -1.34 2.77
CA PHE A 177 -1.56 -0.24 2.86
C PHE A 177 -0.71 -0.29 4.13
N HIS A 178 0.42 0.40 4.06
CA HIS A 178 1.42 0.48 5.10
C HIS A 178 1.69 1.94 5.45
N VAL A 179 1.91 2.18 6.73
CA VAL A 179 2.43 3.44 7.26
C VAL A 179 3.79 3.15 7.87
N LEU A 180 4.81 3.85 7.42
CA LEU A 180 6.15 3.76 8.00
C LEU A 180 6.31 4.83 9.07
N VAL A 181 6.00 4.50 10.32
CA VAL A 181 6.14 5.43 11.45
C VAL A 181 7.60 5.51 11.86
N LEU A 182 8.17 6.72 11.78
CA LEU A 182 9.55 6.97 12.20
C LEU A 182 9.57 7.47 13.64
N MET A 183 10.38 6.85 14.48
CA MET A 183 10.47 7.19 15.90
C MET A 183 11.90 7.03 16.43
N ASP A 184 12.22 7.79 17.45
CA ASP A 184 13.40 7.59 18.28
C ASP A 184 13.08 6.53 19.35
N MET A 185 13.80 5.43 19.33
CA MET A 185 13.62 4.35 20.32
C MET A 185 14.12 4.73 21.72
N ASP A 186 14.94 5.77 21.83
CA ASP A 186 15.46 6.26 23.11
C ASP A 186 14.49 7.31 23.73
N ASP A 187 13.44 7.72 23.01
CA ASP A 187 12.34 8.56 23.52
C ASP A 187 11.09 7.71 23.81
N PRO A 188 10.82 7.35 25.11
CA PRO A 188 9.64 6.56 25.45
C PRO A 188 8.31 7.23 25.07
N ALA A 189 8.26 8.54 24.98
CA ALA A 189 7.04 9.26 24.61
C ALA A 189 6.75 9.11 23.10
N GLU A 190 7.78 9.11 22.25
CA GLU A 190 7.61 8.80 20.83
C GLU A 190 7.18 7.34 20.60
N VAL A 191 7.82 6.41 21.30
CA VAL A 191 7.44 4.99 21.22
C VAL A 191 5.98 4.80 21.62
N ALA A 192 5.54 5.38 22.73
CA ALA A 192 4.17 5.30 23.18
C ALA A 192 3.16 5.89 22.16
N ARG A 193 3.50 7.03 21.54
CA ARG A 193 2.66 7.64 20.48
C ARG A 193 2.56 6.73 19.26
N ALA A 194 3.68 6.15 18.83
CA ALA A 194 3.69 5.22 17.70
C ALA A 194 2.86 3.95 18.00
N GLU A 195 2.95 3.39 19.19
CA GLU A 195 2.14 2.25 19.63
C GLU A 195 0.65 2.58 19.68
N GLU A 196 0.28 3.77 20.17
CA GLU A 196 -1.10 4.24 20.17
C GLU A 196 -1.62 4.38 18.73
N PHE A 197 -0.85 5.01 17.85
CA PHE A 197 -1.19 5.13 16.43
C PHE A 197 -1.44 3.75 15.79
N VAL A 198 -0.52 2.81 15.99
CA VAL A 198 -0.65 1.43 15.46
C VAL A 198 -1.91 0.77 16.00
N SER A 199 -2.24 0.97 17.27
CA SER A 199 -3.46 0.42 17.87
C SER A 199 -4.72 1.02 17.23
N ARG A 200 -4.78 2.33 17.06
CA ARG A 200 -5.90 3.02 16.40
C ARG A 200 -6.09 2.54 14.97
N LEU A 201 -5.00 2.45 14.21
CA LEU A 201 -5.05 2.00 12.82
C LEU A 201 -5.58 0.56 12.69
N ASN A 202 -5.06 -0.37 13.49
CA ASN A 202 -5.52 -1.77 13.46
C ASN A 202 -7.00 -1.89 13.86
N MET A 203 -7.42 -1.21 14.93
CA MET A 203 -8.82 -1.24 15.38
C MET A 203 -9.77 -0.59 14.36
N ARG A 204 -9.32 0.46 13.66
CA ARG A 204 -10.08 1.07 12.57
C ARG A 204 -10.27 0.08 11.42
N ALA A 205 -9.22 -0.58 10.99
CA ALA A 205 -9.31 -1.56 9.90
C ALA A 205 -10.30 -2.68 10.26
N ILE A 206 -10.22 -3.22 11.48
CA ILE A 206 -11.15 -4.25 11.97
C ILE A 206 -12.61 -3.71 12.00
N ALA A 207 -12.83 -2.49 12.51
CA ALA A 207 -14.16 -1.88 12.54
C ALA A 207 -14.75 -1.61 11.15
N MET A 208 -13.90 -1.54 10.14
CA MET A 208 -14.27 -1.40 8.72
C MET A 208 -14.40 -2.76 7.99
N GLU A 209 -14.55 -3.86 8.73
CA GLU A 209 -14.65 -5.23 8.19
C GLU A 209 -13.38 -5.67 7.43
N GLY A 210 -12.26 -5.04 7.76
CA GLY A 210 -10.93 -5.37 7.28
C GLY A 210 -10.15 -6.26 8.24
N THR A 211 -8.84 -6.28 8.09
CA THR A 211 -7.94 -7.08 8.92
C THR A 211 -6.74 -6.25 9.42
N CYS A 212 -6.26 -6.61 10.59
CA CYS A 212 -5.04 -6.01 11.17
C CYS A 212 -3.76 -6.46 10.47
N THR A 213 -3.83 -7.39 9.51
CA THR A 213 -2.67 -7.85 8.74
C THR A 213 -3.08 -8.19 7.31
N GLY A 214 -2.57 -7.41 6.34
CA GLY A 214 -2.76 -7.69 4.92
C GLY A 214 -1.84 -8.82 4.44
N GLU A 215 -0.53 -8.65 4.61
CA GLU A 215 0.47 -9.58 4.09
C GLU A 215 1.59 -9.97 5.07
N HIS A 216 1.89 -9.15 6.09
CA HIS A 216 3.03 -9.39 6.99
C HIS A 216 2.79 -10.49 8.03
N GLY A 217 1.54 -10.88 8.25
CA GLY A 217 1.15 -11.85 9.26
C GLY A 217 1.04 -11.24 10.67
N ILE A 218 0.49 -12.04 11.58
CA ILE A 218 0.17 -11.61 12.95
C ILE A 218 1.43 -11.48 13.81
N GLY A 219 2.36 -12.44 13.70
CA GLY A 219 3.54 -12.48 14.55
C GLY A 219 3.18 -12.39 16.04
N GLN A 220 4.01 -11.71 16.82
CA GLN A 220 3.75 -11.44 18.24
C GLN A 220 3.05 -10.08 18.44
N GLY A 221 3.33 -9.12 17.59
CA GLY A 221 2.88 -7.74 17.75
C GLY A 221 1.38 -7.52 17.56
N LYS A 222 0.73 -8.36 16.74
CA LYS A 222 -0.69 -8.21 16.38
C LYS A 222 -1.62 -9.21 17.09
N MET A 223 -1.10 -10.12 17.92
CA MET A 223 -1.92 -11.12 18.64
C MET A 223 -3.06 -10.49 19.45
N ARG A 224 -2.84 -9.31 20.03
CA ARG A 224 -3.84 -8.57 20.81
C ARG A 224 -5.05 -8.12 20.01
N PHE A 225 -4.96 -8.05 18.68
CA PHE A 225 -6.06 -7.64 17.81
C PHE A 225 -6.91 -8.82 17.34
N LEU A 226 -6.39 -10.07 17.39
CA LEU A 226 -7.07 -11.24 16.86
C LEU A 226 -8.45 -11.50 17.51
N GLU A 227 -8.58 -11.27 18.81
CA GLU A 227 -9.84 -11.48 19.50
C GLU A 227 -10.92 -10.49 19.05
N HIS A 228 -10.49 -9.27 18.69
CA HIS A 228 -11.40 -8.25 18.14
C HIS A 228 -11.81 -8.59 16.69
N GLU A 229 -10.92 -9.16 15.91
CA GLU A 229 -11.14 -9.49 14.49
C GLU A 229 -11.89 -10.82 14.32
N LEU A 230 -11.48 -11.86 15.05
CA LEU A 230 -11.91 -13.24 14.81
C LEU A 230 -12.80 -13.81 15.93
N GLY A 231 -12.93 -13.10 17.05
CA GLY A 231 -13.76 -13.54 18.17
C GLY A 231 -13.43 -14.97 18.64
N PRO A 232 -14.47 -15.83 18.80
CA PRO A 232 -14.29 -17.20 19.32
C PRO A 232 -13.40 -18.11 18.44
N ALA A 233 -13.14 -17.75 17.18
CA ALA A 233 -12.25 -18.54 16.32
C ALA A 233 -10.81 -18.62 16.86
N VAL A 234 -10.41 -17.65 17.67
CA VAL A 234 -9.08 -17.64 18.32
C VAL A 234 -8.93 -18.84 19.27
N ASP A 235 -9.99 -19.33 19.88
CA ASP A 235 -9.93 -20.51 20.77
C ASP A 235 -9.59 -21.79 19.99
N TYR A 236 -10.10 -21.92 18.77
CA TYR A 236 -9.70 -23.03 17.88
C TYR A 236 -8.23 -22.93 17.49
N MET A 237 -7.72 -21.74 17.23
CA MET A 237 -6.29 -21.53 16.92
C MET A 237 -5.42 -21.94 18.13
N ARG A 238 -5.84 -21.59 19.36
CA ARG A 238 -5.14 -22.00 20.60
C ARG A 238 -5.16 -23.51 20.77
N ALA A 239 -6.30 -24.15 20.54
CA ALA A 239 -6.43 -25.61 20.63
C ALA A 239 -5.52 -26.33 19.63
N ILE A 240 -5.50 -25.88 18.35
CA ILE A 240 -4.61 -26.44 17.32
C ILE A 240 -3.12 -26.28 17.71
N LYS A 241 -2.77 -25.12 18.28
CA LYS A 241 -1.38 -24.88 18.71
C LYS A 241 -0.97 -25.76 19.89
N ALA A 242 -1.91 -26.14 20.75
CA ALA A 242 -1.65 -26.97 21.93
C ALA A 242 -1.61 -28.47 21.59
N ALA A 243 -2.17 -28.91 20.47
CA ALA A 243 -2.18 -30.30 19.99
C ALA A 243 -0.86 -30.68 19.31
#